data_fa48fad7554dfec5ad49daf04639ce3f
#
_entry.id   fa48fad7554dfec5ad49daf04639ce3f
#
_cell.length_a   1.000
_cell.length_b   1.000
_cell.length_c   1.000
_cell.angle_alpha   90.00
_cell.angle_beta   90.00
_cell.angle_gamma   90.00
#
_symmetry.space_group_name_H-M   'P 1'
#
loop_
_entity.id
_entity.type
_entity.pdbx_description
1 polymer ?
#
loop_
_entity_poly.entity_id
_entity_poly.type
_entity_poly.pdbx_seq_one_letter_code
_entity_poly.pdbx_strand_id
1 'polypeptide(L)'
;MTLSPELQLVLYDTPLLLVYSFVFGAIWGSYLNVCIYRIPACLSTAHPRSRCPKCETPIKGYDNIPILSWLILRGKCRSCKNPISPRYMLVETLTGVLFVAVFYVYGISWMTPIYWLMVFGLLLGTFVDLDEQWLPDRVTKGGIIFGLILSCIYPMMHGFTYWRFGLMASIGGAAIGFGLLWLVVELGKLFLGRVKFLFDEPIHWVLQEQKALDEPKMPPIPFFIVWYRALAPRIVPAKKEQIETWV
;
A
#
# COMPACT_ATOMS: atom_id res chain seq x y z
N MET A 1 22.53 7.81 -18.47
CA MET A 1 23.33 9.03 -18.20
C MET A 1 23.79 8.90 -16.76
N THR A 2 25.02 8.51 -16.53
CA THR A 2 25.64 8.49 -15.19
C THR A 2 26.21 9.88 -14.94
N LEU A 3 25.80 10.50 -13.85
CA LEU A 3 26.38 11.77 -13.39
C LEU A 3 27.90 11.61 -13.21
N SER A 4 28.67 12.67 -13.43
CA SER A 4 30.12 12.64 -13.21
C SER A 4 30.42 12.24 -11.75
N PRO A 5 31.51 11.50 -11.50
CA PRO A 5 31.85 11.04 -10.14
C PRO A 5 31.95 12.18 -9.12
N GLU A 6 32.44 13.33 -9.55
CA GLU A 6 32.55 14.55 -8.72
C GLU A 6 31.16 15.09 -8.32
N LEU A 7 30.22 15.12 -9.27
CA LEU A 7 28.86 15.56 -8.98
C LEU A 7 28.11 14.56 -8.09
N GLN A 8 28.37 13.26 -8.24
CA GLN A 8 27.87 12.23 -7.34
C GLN A 8 28.40 12.41 -5.92
N LEU A 9 29.69 12.69 -5.75
CA LEU A 9 30.30 12.91 -4.45
C LEU A 9 29.71 14.15 -3.75
N VAL A 10 29.61 15.27 -4.46
CA VAL A 10 29.01 16.51 -3.93
C VAL A 10 27.53 16.33 -3.58
N LEU A 11 26.78 15.59 -4.37
CA LEU A 11 25.36 15.32 -4.12
C LEU A 11 25.14 14.27 -3.01
N TYR A 12 26.08 13.33 -2.86
CA TYR A 12 26.01 12.29 -1.82
C TYR A 12 26.33 12.82 -0.43
N ASP A 13 27.27 13.78 -0.34
CA ASP A 13 27.69 14.42 0.92
C ASP A 13 26.73 15.53 1.40
N THR A 14 25.71 15.87 0.61
CA THR A 14 24.79 16.92 1.06
C THR A 14 23.64 16.34 1.90
N PRO A 15 23.57 16.69 3.19
CA PRO A 15 22.46 16.30 4.07
C PRO A 15 21.10 16.73 3.52
N LEU A 16 21.09 17.68 2.57
CA LEU A 16 19.92 18.20 1.90
C LEU A 16 19.15 17.12 1.15
N LEU A 17 19.83 16.21 0.44
CA LEU A 17 19.15 15.14 -0.33
C LEU A 17 18.57 14.06 0.56
N LEU A 18 19.20 13.78 1.71
CA LEU A 18 18.64 12.89 2.72
C LEU A 18 17.37 13.50 3.33
N VAL A 19 17.41 14.80 3.66
CA VAL A 19 16.24 15.54 4.15
C VAL A 19 15.12 15.55 3.09
N TYR A 20 15.47 15.81 1.83
CA TYR A 20 14.52 15.75 0.72
C TYR A 20 13.87 14.36 0.62
N SER A 21 14.66 13.29 0.65
CA SER A 21 14.17 11.92 0.60
C SER A 21 13.24 11.59 1.77
N PHE A 22 13.55 12.09 2.97
CA PHE A 22 12.69 11.94 4.14
C PHE A 22 11.36 12.66 3.96
N VAL A 23 11.38 13.93 3.59
CA VAL A 23 10.18 14.74 3.39
C VAL A 23 9.31 14.15 2.28
N PHE A 24 9.93 13.76 1.17
CA PHE A 24 9.24 13.10 0.07
C PHE A 24 8.60 11.78 0.53
N GLY A 25 9.33 10.95 1.27
CA GLY A 25 8.80 9.72 1.85
C GLY A 25 7.67 9.96 2.85
N ALA A 26 7.77 10.98 3.68
CA ALA A 26 6.72 11.34 4.63
C ALA A 26 5.41 11.80 3.92
N ILE A 27 5.53 12.54 2.80
CA ILE A 27 4.37 12.89 1.96
C ILE A 27 3.71 11.64 1.38
N TRP A 28 4.50 10.70 0.85
CA TRP A 28 3.99 9.42 0.39
C TRP A 28 3.41 8.58 1.53
N GLY A 29 3.98 8.66 2.74
CA GLY A 29 3.45 8.04 3.96
C GLY A 29 2.07 8.59 4.36
N SER A 30 1.87 9.90 4.20
CA SER A 30 0.56 10.50 4.43
C SER A 30 -0.49 10.00 3.43
N TYR A 31 -0.12 9.87 2.15
CA TYR A 31 -0.97 9.24 1.15
C TYR A 31 -1.17 7.73 1.40
N LEU A 32 -0.16 7.06 1.91
CA LEU A 32 -0.24 5.65 2.30
C LEU A 32 -1.32 5.40 3.36
N ASN A 33 -1.44 6.27 4.36
CA ASN A 33 -2.51 6.20 5.36
C ASN A 33 -3.91 6.24 4.71
N VAL A 34 -4.10 7.06 3.67
CA VAL A 34 -5.35 7.10 2.90
C VAL A 34 -5.57 5.78 2.15
N CYS A 35 -4.51 5.22 1.54
CA CYS A 35 -4.59 3.97 0.79
C CYS A 35 -4.90 2.77 1.70
N ILE A 36 -4.27 2.68 2.88
CA ILE A 36 -4.49 1.62 3.87
C ILE A 36 -5.97 1.52 4.23
N TYR A 37 -6.63 2.66 4.44
CA TYR A 37 -8.04 2.68 4.80
C TYR A 37 -8.97 2.49 3.60
N ARG A 38 -8.70 3.16 2.47
CA ARG A 38 -9.67 3.24 1.36
C ARG A 38 -9.61 2.07 0.39
N ILE A 39 -8.44 1.47 0.17
CA ILE A 39 -8.30 0.36 -0.79
C ILE A 39 -9.08 -0.87 -0.35
N PRO A 40 -9.00 -1.34 0.90
CA PRO A 40 -9.82 -2.46 1.37
C PRO A 40 -11.33 -2.17 1.31
N ALA A 41 -11.71 -0.94 1.66
CA ALA A 41 -13.11 -0.48 1.61
C ALA A 41 -13.63 -0.20 0.18
N CYS A 42 -12.82 -0.44 -0.86
CA CYS A 42 -13.16 -0.14 -2.26
C CYS A 42 -13.53 1.33 -2.51
N LEU A 43 -13.02 2.26 -1.69
CA LEU A 43 -13.26 3.70 -1.82
C LEU A 43 -12.21 4.35 -2.75
N SER A 44 -12.58 5.50 -3.32
CA SER A 44 -11.63 6.29 -4.11
C SER A 44 -10.53 6.88 -3.23
N THR A 45 -9.26 6.68 -3.61
CA THR A 45 -8.11 7.26 -2.90
C THR A 45 -7.90 8.74 -3.21
N ALA A 46 -8.53 9.27 -4.29
CA ALA A 46 -8.39 10.65 -4.72
C ALA A 46 -9.48 11.57 -4.15
N HIS A 47 -10.72 11.10 -4.05
CA HIS A 47 -11.87 11.88 -3.60
C HIS A 47 -12.75 11.09 -2.63
N PRO A 48 -13.40 11.78 -1.67
CA PRO A 48 -13.24 13.17 -1.27
C PRO A 48 -11.92 13.44 -0.54
N ARG A 49 -11.57 14.74 -0.34
CA ARG A 49 -10.41 15.11 0.48
C ARG A 49 -10.53 14.61 1.90
N SER A 50 -9.38 14.50 2.60
CA SER A 50 -9.34 14.10 4.01
C SER A 50 -10.20 15.01 4.87
N ARG A 51 -11.02 14.41 5.74
CA ARG A 51 -11.90 15.09 6.69
C ARG A 51 -11.78 14.48 8.07
N CYS A 52 -12.12 15.23 9.08
CA CYS A 52 -12.19 14.69 10.43
C CYS A 52 -13.35 13.68 10.51
N PRO A 53 -13.12 12.46 11.03
CA PRO A 53 -14.18 11.46 11.09
C PRO A 53 -15.34 11.82 12.01
N LYS A 54 -15.07 12.63 13.03
CA LYS A 54 -16.09 12.96 14.03
C LYS A 54 -16.91 14.21 13.71
N CYS A 55 -16.29 15.26 13.16
CA CYS A 55 -16.99 16.51 12.85
C CYS A 55 -17.10 16.78 11.36
N GLU A 56 -16.62 15.86 10.52
CA GLU A 56 -16.63 15.91 9.05
C GLU A 56 -16.00 17.18 8.43
N THR A 57 -15.42 18.05 9.26
CA THR A 57 -14.74 19.26 8.78
C THR A 57 -13.58 18.86 7.87
N PRO A 58 -13.48 19.43 6.65
CA PRO A 58 -12.36 19.18 5.75
C PRO A 58 -11.03 19.59 6.38
N ILE A 59 -10.03 18.76 6.27
CA ILE A 59 -8.67 19.05 6.76
C ILE A 59 -8.02 20.03 5.79
N LYS A 60 -7.58 21.17 6.31
CA LYS A 60 -6.88 22.20 5.52
C LYS A 60 -5.49 21.68 5.13
N GLY A 61 -4.97 22.15 3.97
CA GLY A 61 -3.66 21.67 3.45
C GLY A 61 -2.52 21.82 4.45
N TYR A 62 -2.48 22.90 5.21
CA TYR A 62 -1.45 23.12 6.24
C TYR A 62 -1.63 22.23 7.50
N ASP A 63 -2.83 21.68 7.72
CA ASP A 63 -3.10 20.70 8.78
C ASP A 63 -2.86 19.25 8.30
N ASN A 64 -2.43 19.08 7.05
CA ASN A 64 -2.09 17.80 6.44
C ASN A 64 -0.59 17.71 6.09
N ILE A 65 0.24 18.56 6.68
CA ILE A 65 1.69 18.45 6.56
C ILE A 65 2.14 17.23 7.39
N PRO A 66 2.77 16.22 6.75
CA PRO A 66 3.13 14.99 7.44
C PRO A 66 3.95 15.26 8.72
N ILE A 67 3.69 14.49 9.76
CA ILE A 67 4.37 14.54 11.06
C ILE A 67 4.15 15.89 11.78
N LEU A 68 4.47 17.01 11.11
CA LEU A 68 4.42 18.35 11.71
C LEU A 68 3.01 18.73 12.16
N SER A 69 1.99 18.47 11.35
CA SER A 69 0.61 18.81 11.73
C SER A 69 0.17 18.06 12.96
N TRP A 70 0.51 16.78 13.07
CA TRP A 70 0.19 15.98 14.24
C TRP A 70 0.87 16.52 15.51
N LEU A 71 2.14 16.89 15.42
CA LEU A 71 2.92 17.48 16.54
C LEU A 71 2.35 18.83 16.96
N ILE A 72 2.10 19.74 16.00
CA ILE A 72 1.57 21.11 16.27
C ILE A 72 0.17 21.03 16.89
N LEU A 73 -0.68 20.15 16.38
CA LEU A 73 -2.05 19.94 16.87
C LEU A 73 -2.09 19.04 18.12
N ARG A 74 -0.94 18.53 18.57
CA ARG A 74 -0.83 17.60 19.73
C ARG A 74 -1.75 16.39 19.59
N GLY A 75 -1.82 15.84 18.37
CA GLY A 75 -2.64 14.68 18.07
C GLY A 75 -4.17 14.93 18.20
N LYS A 76 -4.65 16.14 17.94
CA LYS A 76 -6.07 16.49 18.07
C LYS A 76 -6.58 17.23 16.84
N CYS A 77 -7.84 17.01 16.50
CA CYS A 77 -8.50 17.78 15.45
C CYS A 77 -8.55 19.27 15.81
N ARG A 78 -8.28 20.16 14.85
CA ARG A 78 -8.32 21.62 15.07
C ARG A 78 -9.71 22.10 15.50
N SER A 79 -10.76 21.56 14.89
CA SER A 79 -12.16 22.01 15.09
C SER A 79 -12.77 21.37 16.34
N CYS A 80 -12.89 20.04 16.42
CA CYS A 80 -13.62 19.37 17.48
C CYS A 80 -12.75 18.82 18.62
N LYS A 81 -11.40 18.97 18.53
CA LYS A 81 -10.43 18.48 19.51
C LYS A 81 -10.43 16.95 19.72
N ASN A 82 -11.12 16.20 18.85
CA ASN A 82 -11.08 14.74 18.90
C ASN A 82 -9.64 14.24 18.70
N PRO A 83 -9.18 13.21 19.45
CA PRO A 83 -7.84 12.66 19.32
C PRO A 83 -7.64 12.00 17.94
N ILE A 84 -6.46 12.21 17.35
CA ILE A 84 -6.00 11.60 16.11
C ILE A 84 -4.96 10.55 16.50
N SER A 85 -5.12 9.32 16.01
CA SER A 85 -4.22 8.21 16.34
C SER A 85 -2.76 8.54 16.01
N PRO A 86 -1.80 8.22 16.90
CA PRO A 86 -0.37 8.38 16.62
C PRO A 86 0.13 7.48 15.49
N ARG A 87 -0.64 6.48 15.11
CA ARG A 87 -0.35 5.59 13.98
C ARG A 87 -0.13 6.36 12.68
N TYR A 88 -0.90 7.44 12.43
CA TYR A 88 -0.73 8.27 11.23
C TYR A 88 0.70 8.82 11.14
N MET A 89 1.17 9.43 12.23
CA MET A 89 2.54 9.96 12.32
C MET A 89 3.58 8.85 12.21
N LEU A 90 3.33 7.67 12.79
CA LEU A 90 4.24 6.53 12.74
C LEU A 90 4.42 6.05 11.30
N VAL A 91 3.35 5.85 10.54
CA VAL A 91 3.41 5.43 9.13
C VAL A 91 4.17 6.45 8.28
N GLU A 92 3.90 7.75 8.48
CA GLU A 92 4.59 8.83 7.77
C GLU A 92 6.09 8.84 8.07
N THR A 93 6.46 8.70 9.34
CA THR A 93 7.87 8.66 9.77
C THR A 93 8.57 7.42 9.23
N LEU A 94 7.94 6.25 9.36
CA LEU A 94 8.50 4.98 8.87
C LEU A 94 8.75 5.02 7.36
N THR A 95 7.79 5.54 6.59
CA THR A 95 7.93 5.69 5.14
C THR A 95 9.08 6.65 4.81
N GLY A 96 9.18 7.78 5.53
CA GLY A 96 10.27 8.74 5.39
C GLY A 96 11.64 8.11 5.64
N VAL A 97 11.79 7.37 6.75
CA VAL A 97 13.05 6.70 7.11
C VAL A 97 13.45 5.65 6.07
N LEU A 98 12.51 4.83 5.61
CA LEU A 98 12.78 3.81 4.60
C LEU A 98 13.14 4.43 3.24
N PHE A 99 12.55 5.57 2.87
CA PHE A 99 12.94 6.30 1.66
C PHE A 99 14.36 6.83 1.75
N VAL A 100 14.76 7.33 2.92
CA VAL A 100 16.16 7.73 3.19
C VAL A 100 17.09 6.52 3.08
N ALA A 101 16.73 5.38 3.66
CA ALA A 101 17.54 4.17 3.59
C ALA A 101 17.76 3.71 2.15
N VAL A 102 16.70 3.71 1.33
CA VAL A 102 16.81 3.40 -0.10
C VAL A 102 17.71 4.41 -0.82
N PHE A 103 17.51 5.70 -0.56
CA PHE A 103 18.34 6.75 -1.16
C PHE A 103 19.81 6.64 -0.75
N TYR A 104 20.07 6.31 0.51
CA TYR A 104 21.43 6.12 1.03
C TYR A 104 22.17 4.98 0.30
N VAL A 105 21.46 3.91 -0.08
CA VAL A 105 22.06 2.77 -0.78
C VAL A 105 22.22 3.02 -2.29
N TYR A 106 21.22 3.61 -2.93
CA TYR A 106 21.16 3.70 -4.40
C TYR A 106 21.48 5.08 -4.96
N GLY A 107 21.52 6.12 -4.11
CA GLY A 107 21.83 7.51 -4.50
C GLY A 107 20.87 8.06 -5.56
N ILE A 108 21.39 8.92 -6.41
CA ILE A 108 20.65 9.46 -7.56
C ILE A 108 20.76 8.46 -8.73
N SER A 109 19.86 7.51 -8.77
CA SER A 109 19.78 6.50 -9.80
C SER A 109 18.33 6.15 -10.14
N TRP A 110 18.11 5.49 -11.28
CA TRP A 110 16.79 4.96 -11.64
C TRP A 110 16.30 3.85 -10.70
N MET A 111 17.19 3.25 -9.93
CA MET A 111 16.87 2.26 -8.92
C MET A 111 16.09 2.89 -7.75
N THR A 112 16.44 4.10 -7.36
CA THR A 112 15.84 4.79 -6.20
C THR A 112 14.33 4.92 -6.29
N PRO A 113 13.72 5.49 -7.35
CA PRO A 113 12.27 5.59 -7.46
C PRO A 113 11.59 4.21 -7.56
N ILE A 114 12.25 3.22 -8.15
CA ILE A 114 11.72 1.86 -8.24
C ILE A 114 11.63 1.23 -6.85
N TYR A 115 12.68 1.32 -6.05
CA TYR A 115 12.68 0.79 -4.70
C TYR A 115 11.78 1.60 -3.75
N TRP A 116 11.63 2.92 -3.94
CA TRP A 116 10.63 3.70 -3.21
C TRP A 116 9.21 3.20 -3.46
N LEU A 117 8.88 2.89 -4.71
CA LEU A 117 7.57 2.33 -5.04
C LEU A 117 7.39 0.92 -4.48
N MET A 118 8.45 0.11 -4.46
CA MET A 118 8.44 -1.21 -3.83
C MET A 118 8.22 -1.10 -2.32
N VAL A 119 8.93 -0.21 -1.63
CA VAL A 119 8.75 0.07 -0.19
C VAL A 119 7.32 0.52 0.10
N PHE A 120 6.77 1.43 -0.72
CA PHE A 120 5.39 1.87 -0.60
C PHE A 120 4.40 0.71 -0.70
N GLY A 121 4.56 -0.16 -1.70
CA GLY A 121 3.72 -1.34 -1.89
C GLY A 121 3.83 -2.35 -0.74
N LEU A 122 5.05 -2.59 -0.22
CA LEU A 122 5.28 -3.47 0.92
C LEU A 122 4.65 -2.92 2.21
N LEU A 123 4.81 -1.63 2.48
CA LEU A 123 4.18 -0.99 3.63
C LEU A 123 2.65 -1.02 3.52
N LEU A 124 2.11 -0.73 2.32
CA LEU A 124 0.68 -0.82 2.07
C LEU A 124 0.17 -2.24 2.39
N GLY A 125 0.82 -3.27 1.82
CA GLY A 125 0.47 -4.67 2.08
C GLY A 125 0.54 -5.00 3.57
N THR A 126 1.63 -4.63 4.23
CA THR A 126 1.84 -4.91 5.67
C THR A 126 0.75 -4.28 6.55
N PHE A 127 0.45 -3.01 6.35
CA PHE A 127 -0.54 -2.33 7.19
C PHE A 127 -1.98 -2.76 6.89
N VAL A 128 -2.29 -3.09 5.64
CA VAL A 128 -3.60 -3.66 5.28
C VAL A 128 -3.76 -5.06 5.88
N ASP A 129 -2.71 -5.90 5.83
CA ASP A 129 -2.75 -7.24 6.42
C ASP A 129 -2.87 -7.19 7.95
N LEU A 130 -2.22 -6.22 8.61
CA LEU A 130 -2.37 -6.00 10.05
C LEU A 130 -3.79 -5.57 10.46
N ASP A 131 -4.49 -4.85 9.60
CA ASP A 131 -5.84 -4.34 9.90
C ASP A 131 -6.94 -5.33 9.53
N GLU A 132 -6.85 -5.89 8.33
CA GLU A 132 -7.93 -6.67 7.72
C GLU A 132 -7.62 -8.17 7.67
N GLN A 133 -6.38 -8.57 7.98
CA GLN A 133 -5.88 -9.96 7.90
C GLN A 133 -6.07 -10.59 6.50
N TRP A 134 -6.12 -9.78 5.46
CA TRP A 134 -6.09 -10.23 4.07
C TRP A 134 -5.48 -9.16 3.17
N LEU A 135 -4.85 -9.60 2.07
CA LEU A 135 -4.21 -8.72 1.10
C LEU A 135 -5.12 -8.52 -0.13
N PRO A 136 -5.45 -7.28 -0.49
CA PRO A 136 -6.21 -7.02 -1.70
C PRO A 136 -5.48 -7.54 -2.94
N ASP A 137 -6.19 -8.26 -3.79
CA ASP A 137 -5.68 -8.78 -5.07
C ASP A 137 -5.03 -7.72 -5.95
N ARG A 138 -5.50 -6.47 -5.85
CA ARG A 138 -4.93 -5.33 -6.59
C ARG A 138 -3.48 -5.07 -6.22
N VAL A 139 -3.15 -5.15 -4.93
CA VAL A 139 -1.79 -4.92 -4.43
C VAL A 139 -0.89 -6.07 -4.83
N THR A 140 -1.35 -7.30 -4.62
CA THR A 140 -0.56 -8.52 -4.88
C THR A 140 -0.36 -8.75 -6.38
N LYS A 141 -1.45 -8.84 -7.14
CA LYS A 141 -1.39 -9.08 -8.60
C LYS A 141 -0.76 -7.90 -9.33
N GLY A 142 -1.10 -6.67 -8.92
CA GLY A 142 -0.49 -5.46 -9.46
C GLY A 142 1.00 -5.40 -9.20
N GLY A 143 1.45 -5.74 -8.01
CA GLY A 143 2.87 -5.81 -7.64
C GLY A 143 3.64 -6.86 -8.44
N ILE A 144 3.08 -8.06 -8.65
CA ILE A 144 3.69 -9.11 -9.47
C ILE A 144 3.86 -8.65 -10.91
N ILE A 145 2.79 -8.16 -11.54
CA ILE A 145 2.83 -7.69 -12.94
C ILE A 145 3.84 -6.55 -13.09
N PHE A 146 3.80 -5.59 -12.18
CA PHE A 146 4.72 -4.45 -12.18
C PHE A 146 6.18 -4.90 -12.01
N GLY A 147 6.46 -5.83 -11.09
CA GLY A 147 7.79 -6.39 -10.86
C GLY A 147 8.34 -7.12 -12.09
N LEU A 148 7.51 -7.92 -12.76
CA LEU A 148 7.90 -8.61 -14.01
C LEU A 148 8.20 -7.62 -15.14
N ILE A 149 7.38 -6.59 -15.32
CA ILE A 149 7.61 -5.53 -16.32
C ILE A 149 8.93 -4.80 -16.04
N LEU A 150 9.16 -4.41 -14.79
CA LEU A 150 10.41 -3.74 -14.41
C LEU A 150 11.64 -4.62 -14.60
N SER A 151 11.54 -5.91 -14.33
CA SER A 151 12.64 -6.86 -14.56
C SER A 151 13.01 -7.00 -16.04
N CYS A 152 12.04 -6.81 -16.94
CA CYS A 152 12.30 -6.76 -18.39
C CYS A 152 12.96 -5.44 -18.80
N ILE A 153 12.47 -4.31 -18.27
CA ILE A 153 12.95 -2.96 -18.64
C ILE A 153 14.31 -2.68 -18.01
N TYR A 154 14.49 -3.13 -16.76
CA TYR A 154 15.68 -2.88 -15.94
C TYR A 154 16.31 -4.17 -15.39
N PRO A 155 16.88 -5.03 -16.25
CA PRO A 155 17.49 -6.30 -15.83
C PRO A 155 18.68 -6.09 -14.87
N MET A 156 19.28 -4.91 -14.87
CA MET A 156 20.36 -4.54 -13.95
C MET A 156 19.95 -4.56 -12.46
N MET A 157 18.65 -4.52 -12.13
CA MET A 157 18.16 -4.74 -10.76
C MET A 157 18.57 -6.11 -10.22
N HIS A 158 18.73 -7.08 -11.09
CA HIS A 158 19.15 -8.44 -10.76
C HIS A 158 20.61 -8.71 -11.09
N GLY A 159 21.40 -7.67 -11.46
CA GLY A 159 22.79 -7.80 -11.87
C GLY A 159 23.00 -8.34 -13.28
N PHE A 160 21.96 -8.38 -14.12
CA PHE A 160 22.04 -8.87 -15.49
C PHE A 160 21.95 -7.74 -16.52
N THR A 161 22.61 -7.90 -17.66
CA THR A 161 22.58 -6.93 -18.77
C THR A 161 21.40 -7.21 -19.73
N TYR A 162 21.03 -8.49 -19.89
CA TYR A 162 20.00 -8.89 -20.85
C TYR A 162 18.66 -9.09 -20.16
N TRP A 163 17.59 -8.59 -20.77
CA TRP A 163 16.22 -8.65 -20.26
C TRP A 163 15.73 -10.08 -19.94
N ARG A 164 16.17 -11.09 -20.74
CA ARG A 164 15.80 -12.50 -20.53
C ARG A 164 16.25 -13.02 -19.18
N PHE A 165 17.47 -12.71 -18.78
CA PHE A 165 18.00 -13.14 -17.48
C PHE A 165 17.36 -12.38 -16.31
N GLY A 166 17.05 -11.10 -16.49
CA GLY A 166 16.29 -10.33 -15.50
C GLY A 166 14.90 -10.93 -15.27
N LEU A 167 14.19 -11.26 -16.34
CA LEU A 167 12.89 -11.92 -16.27
C LEU A 167 12.97 -13.31 -15.60
N MET A 168 13.96 -14.13 -15.99
CA MET A 168 14.16 -15.45 -15.37
C MET A 168 14.47 -15.35 -13.88
N ALA A 169 15.30 -14.38 -13.49
CA ALA A 169 15.60 -14.12 -12.07
C ALA A 169 14.34 -13.70 -11.28
N SER A 170 13.50 -12.85 -11.86
CA SER A 170 12.25 -12.41 -11.25
C SER A 170 11.26 -13.57 -11.08
N ILE A 171 11.06 -14.39 -12.12
CA ILE A 171 10.20 -15.57 -12.06
C ILE A 171 10.76 -16.59 -11.05
N GLY A 172 12.08 -16.83 -11.09
CA GLY A 172 12.75 -17.73 -10.13
C GLY A 172 12.59 -17.25 -8.69
N GLY A 173 12.80 -15.96 -8.43
CA GLY A 173 12.59 -15.36 -7.11
C GLY A 173 11.14 -15.47 -6.64
N ALA A 174 10.17 -15.23 -7.53
CA ALA A 174 8.76 -15.39 -7.22
C ALA A 174 8.40 -16.85 -6.90
N ALA A 175 8.93 -17.81 -7.66
CA ALA A 175 8.71 -19.23 -7.43
C ALA A 175 9.32 -19.71 -6.09
N ILE A 176 10.54 -19.26 -5.78
CA ILE A 176 11.20 -19.56 -4.50
C ILE A 176 10.41 -18.93 -3.35
N GLY A 177 10.03 -17.65 -3.45
CA GLY A 177 9.25 -16.97 -2.42
C GLY A 177 7.91 -17.64 -2.16
N PHE A 178 7.18 -18.01 -3.22
CA PHE A 178 5.94 -18.76 -3.12
C PHE A 178 6.16 -20.14 -2.48
N GLY A 179 7.19 -20.87 -2.92
CA GLY A 179 7.51 -22.18 -2.39
C GLY A 179 7.87 -22.16 -0.89
N LEU A 180 8.62 -21.14 -0.45
CA LEU A 180 8.96 -20.97 0.96
C LEU A 180 7.71 -20.66 1.81
N LEU A 181 6.85 -19.75 1.35
CA LEU A 181 5.60 -19.44 2.05
C LEU A 181 4.66 -20.64 2.08
N TRP A 182 4.54 -21.37 0.98
CA TRP A 182 3.76 -22.58 0.92
C TRP A 182 4.30 -23.65 1.90
N LEU A 183 5.62 -23.82 1.95
CA LEU A 183 6.28 -24.74 2.89
C LEU A 183 5.97 -24.37 4.35
N VAL A 184 6.06 -23.07 4.70
CA VAL A 184 5.72 -22.58 6.05
C VAL A 184 4.28 -22.91 6.41
N VAL A 185 3.34 -22.69 5.48
CA VAL A 185 1.93 -23.03 5.69
C VAL A 185 1.73 -24.53 5.88
N GLU A 186 2.38 -25.38 5.06
CA GLU A 186 2.26 -26.84 5.20
C GLU A 186 2.90 -27.35 6.50
N LEU A 187 4.05 -26.84 6.89
CA LEU A 187 4.67 -27.14 8.18
C LEU A 187 3.77 -26.66 9.34
N GLY A 188 3.19 -25.48 9.24
CA GLY A 188 2.23 -25.00 10.23
C GLY A 188 1.03 -25.94 10.40
N LYS A 189 0.46 -26.44 9.29
CA LYS A 189 -0.62 -27.44 9.33
C LYS A 189 -0.18 -28.76 9.96
N LEU A 190 1.08 -29.13 9.76
CA LEU A 190 1.64 -30.37 10.33
C LEU A 190 1.83 -30.27 11.85
N PHE A 191 2.35 -29.14 12.34
CA PHE A 191 2.67 -28.94 13.76
C PHE A 191 1.49 -28.44 14.59
N LEU A 192 0.63 -27.58 14.03
CA LEU A 192 -0.48 -26.91 14.72
C LEU A 192 -1.85 -27.55 14.42
N GLY A 193 -1.88 -28.53 13.51
CA GLY A 193 -3.12 -29.13 13.05
C GLY A 193 -3.89 -28.27 12.06
N ARG A 194 -4.88 -28.87 11.39
CA ARG A 194 -5.79 -28.17 10.48
C ARG A 194 -6.91 -27.51 11.28
N VAL A 195 -6.88 -26.21 11.44
CA VAL A 195 -8.02 -25.47 11.98
C VAL A 195 -9.10 -25.42 10.89
N LYS A 196 -10.20 -26.14 11.11
CA LYS A 196 -11.40 -26.03 10.27
C LYS A 196 -12.19 -24.80 10.77
N PHE A 197 -12.21 -23.74 10.00
CA PHE A 197 -13.18 -22.67 10.22
C PHE A 197 -14.53 -23.16 9.71
N LEU A 198 -15.43 -23.53 10.62
CA LEU A 198 -16.83 -23.72 10.32
C LEU A 198 -17.44 -22.31 10.26
N PHE A 199 -17.79 -21.88 9.06
CA PHE A 199 -18.66 -20.70 8.91
C PHE A 199 -20.07 -21.12 9.28
N ASP A 200 -20.55 -20.68 10.41
CA ASP A 200 -21.86 -21.07 10.95
C ASP A 200 -23.06 -20.53 10.16
N GLU A 201 -22.85 -19.65 9.17
CA GLU A 201 -23.95 -19.08 8.38
C GLU A 201 -23.68 -19.00 6.87
N PRO A 202 -24.07 -20.00 6.09
CA PRO A 202 -24.01 -19.91 4.61
C PRO A 202 -25.10 -19.02 3.99
N ILE A 203 -26.07 -18.54 4.78
CA ILE A 203 -27.31 -17.91 4.29
C ILE A 203 -27.12 -16.43 3.86
N HIS A 204 -26.17 -15.72 4.43
CA HIS A 204 -25.96 -14.30 4.10
C HIS A 204 -25.52 -14.02 2.65
N TRP A 205 -24.93 -14.99 1.97
CA TRP A 205 -24.44 -14.85 0.59
C TRP A 205 -25.56 -14.71 -0.44
N VAL A 206 -26.64 -15.49 -0.27
CA VAL A 206 -27.75 -15.54 -1.22
C VAL A 206 -28.59 -14.26 -1.15
N LEU A 207 -28.79 -13.72 0.05
CA LEU A 207 -29.59 -12.50 0.24
C LEU A 207 -28.88 -11.23 -0.25
N GLN A 208 -27.54 -11.20 -0.22
CA GLN A 208 -26.76 -10.07 -0.77
C GLN A 208 -26.73 -10.08 -2.31
N GLU A 209 -26.71 -11.26 -2.93
CA GLU A 209 -26.75 -11.37 -4.38
C GLU A 209 -28.12 -10.91 -4.93
N GLN A 210 -29.21 -11.22 -4.24
CA GLN A 210 -30.58 -10.78 -4.58
C GLN A 210 -30.76 -9.26 -4.39
N LYS A 211 -30.21 -8.68 -3.30
CA LYS A 211 -30.27 -7.24 -3.06
C LYS A 211 -29.46 -6.42 -4.07
N ALA A 212 -28.34 -6.95 -4.57
CA ALA A 212 -27.51 -6.30 -5.59
C ALA A 212 -28.15 -6.32 -6.99
N LEU A 213 -29.14 -7.20 -7.23
CA LEU A 213 -29.90 -7.25 -8.49
C LEU A 213 -31.03 -6.23 -8.52
N ASP A 214 -31.52 -5.78 -7.36
CA ASP A 214 -32.62 -4.84 -7.21
C ASP A 214 -32.16 -3.35 -7.13
N GLU A 215 -30.84 -3.08 -7.07
CA GLU A 215 -30.33 -1.71 -7.10
C GLU A 215 -30.35 -1.12 -8.52
N PRO A 216 -30.73 0.19 -8.69
CA PRO A 216 -30.80 0.83 -9.98
C PRO A 216 -29.42 0.81 -10.66
N LYS A 217 -29.42 0.39 -11.94
CA LYS A 217 -28.20 0.27 -12.77
C LYS A 217 -27.42 1.58 -12.78
N MET A 218 -26.24 1.56 -12.20
CA MET A 218 -25.28 2.68 -12.32
C MET A 218 -24.89 2.92 -13.79
N PRO A 219 -24.54 4.17 -14.14
CA PRO A 219 -24.13 4.52 -15.50
C PRO A 219 -22.87 3.72 -15.91
N PRO A 220 -22.64 3.57 -17.23
CA PRO A 220 -21.58 2.71 -17.75
C PRO A 220 -20.20 3.14 -17.22
N ILE A 221 -19.60 2.21 -16.49
CA ILE A 221 -18.30 2.40 -15.86
C ILE A 221 -17.21 2.11 -16.91
N PRO A 222 -16.11 2.88 -16.98
CA PRO A 222 -15.03 2.67 -17.95
C PRO A 222 -14.53 1.22 -17.93
N PHE A 223 -14.18 0.69 -19.11
CA PHE A 223 -13.76 -0.69 -19.38
C PHE A 223 -12.78 -1.30 -18.35
N PHE A 224 -11.91 -0.50 -17.77
CA PHE A 224 -10.93 -0.89 -16.75
C PHE A 224 -11.59 -1.39 -15.43
N ILE A 225 -12.79 -0.91 -15.12
CA ILE A 225 -13.55 -1.29 -13.91
C ILE A 225 -14.40 -2.54 -14.17
N VAL A 226 -14.81 -2.75 -15.41
CA VAL A 226 -15.55 -3.97 -15.81
C VAL A 226 -14.65 -5.20 -15.72
N TRP A 227 -13.39 -5.08 -16.13
CA TRP A 227 -12.38 -6.14 -16.04
C TRP A 227 -12.08 -6.52 -14.59
N TYR A 228 -12.11 -5.55 -13.71
CA TYR A 228 -11.93 -5.72 -12.27
C TYR A 228 -13.08 -6.51 -11.61
N ARG A 229 -14.34 -6.24 -11.99
CA ARG A 229 -15.51 -6.99 -11.47
C ARG A 229 -15.53 -8.45 -11.91
N ALA A 230 -14.95 -8.77 -13.06
CA ALA A 230 -14.89 -10.14 -13.58
C ALA A 230 -13.81 -11.01 -12.90
N LEU A 231 -12.76 -10.41 -12.33
CA LEU A 231 -11.62 -11.11 -11.72
C LEU A 231 -11.61 -11.07 -10.19
N ALA A 232 -12.42 -10.23 -9.55
CA ALA A 232 -12.51 -10.21 -8.09
C ALA A 232 -13.48 -11.32 -7.64
N PRO A 233 -13.06 -12.30 -6.84
CA PRO A 233 -14.00 -13.14 -6.14
C PRO A 233 -14.90 -12.23 -5.29
N ARG A 234 -16.21 -12.44 -5.34
CA ARG A 234 -17.23 -11.66 -4.65
C ARG A 234 -17.21 -11.91 -3.14
N ILE A 235 -16.15 -11.47 -2.48
CA ILE A 235 -16.00 -11.53 -1.03
C ILE A 235 -15.88 -10.09 -0.54
N VAL A 236 -17.00 -9.43 -0.33
CA VAL A 236 -17.06 -8.21 0.47
C VAL A 236 -17.69 -8.61 1.79
N PRO A 237 -16.94 -8.67 2.90
CA PRO A 237 -17.56 -8.87 4.20
C PRO A 237 -18.47 -7.67 4.48
N ALA A 238 -19.72 -7.95 4.84
CA ALA A 238 -20.68 -6.96 5.28
C ALA A 238 -20.26 -6.44 6.67
N LYS A 239 -19.45 -5.39 6.70
CA LYS A 239 -19.09 -4.69 7.94
C LYS A 239 -19.44 -3.22 7.83
N LYS A 240 -20.71 -2.93 7.52
CA LYS A 240 -21.22 -1.54 7.51
C LYS A 240 -21.33 -0.96 8.92
N GLU A 241 -21.57 -1.76 9.93
CA GLU A 241 -21.75 -1.29 11.33
C GLU A 241 -20.43 -0.98 12.08
N GLN A 242 -19.31 -1.54 11.66
CA GLN A 242 -18.01 -1.20 12.27
C GLN A 242 -17.30 0.00 11.64
N ILE A 243 -17.79 0.50 10.50
CA ILE A 243 -17.24 1.69 9.85
C ILE A 243 -17.53 2.96 10.64
N GLU A 244 -18.60 2.97 11.46
CA GLU A 244 -18.96 4.15 12.26
C GLU A 244 -18.10 4.33 13.51
N THR A 245 -17.36 3.31 13.97
CA THR A 245 -16.57 3.39 15.22
C THR A 245 -15.07 3.69 15.01
N TRP A 246 -14.55 3.68 13.77
CA TRP A 246 -13.13 3.85 13.49
C TRP A 246 -12.79 5.00 12.54
N VAL A 247 -13.74 5.88 12.28
CA VAL A 247 -13.49 7.08 11.46
C VAL A 247 -13.04 8.24 12.32
#